data_9e99c452e27c4c754c3f94e470e4dfcc
#
_entry.id   9e99c452e27c4c754c3f94e470e4dfcc
#
_cell.length_a   1.000
_cell.length_b   1.000
_cell.length_c   1.000
_cell.angle_alpha   90.00
_cell.angle_beta   90.00
_cell.angle_gamma   90.00
#
_symmetry.space_group_name_H-M   'P 1'
#
loop_
_entity.id
_entity.type
_entity.pdbx_description
1 polymer ?
#
loop_
_entity_poly.entity_id
_entity_poly.type
_entity_poly.pdbx_seq_one_letter_code
_entity_poly.pdbx_strand_id
1 'polypeptide(L)'
;HPDLVRALVLINTQALPEQPEKMAGHEVLMKAWMENGLSDEIAGVVAHIILGDGWAGAPQWQAKWRGFTVPNLMQCFTTLASRDDISDRLGAITVPALVVHGELDNAIDLQRAQAMADGLPRASMVVVPGAGHASNLTHPEPVNAALAAFLARL
;
A
#
# COMPACT_ATOMS: atom_id res chain seq x y z
N HIS A 1 -8.16 5.23 20.43
CA HIS A 1 -8.47 4.08 21.29
C HIS A 1 -7.32 3.07 21.33
N PRO A 2 -6.11 3.48 21.83
CA PRO A 2 -4.97 2.56 21.90
C PRO A 2 -5.21 1.37 22.81
N ASP A 3 -6.06 1.51 23.79
CA ASP A 3 -6.54 0.48 24.72
C ASP A 3 -7.27 -0.70 24.04
N LEU A 4 -7.79 -0.49 22.82
CA LEU A 4 -8.46 -1.51 22.03
C LEU A 4 -7.52 -2.21 21.03
N VAL A 5 -6.31 -1.69 20.84
CA VAL A 5 -5.36 -2.21 19.85
C VAL A 5 -4.32 -3.10 20.53
N ARG A 6 -4.32 -4.39 20.21
CA ARG A 6 -3.37 -5.38 20.73
C ARG A 6 -2.07 -5.41 19.95
N ALA A 7 -2.15 -5.27 18.63
CA ALA A 7 -1.01 -5.30 17.72
C ALA A 7 -1.38 -4.63 16.38
N LEU A 8 -0.37 -4.27 15.58
CA LEU A 8 -0.54 -3.71 14.24
C LEU A 8 0.10 -4.61 13.19
N VAL A 9 -0.57 -4.72 12.04
CA VAL A 9 0.02 -5.28 10.81
C VAL A 9 -0.11 -4.22 9.72
N LEU A 10 1.03 -3.79 9.18
CA LEU A 10 1.18 -2.72 8.22
C LEU A 10 1.76 -3.30 6.93
N ILE A 11 0.93 -3.43 5.89
CA ILE A 11 1.32 -4.07 4.63
C ILE A 11 1.39 -3.00 3.54
N ASN A 12 2.54 -2.86 2.88
CA ASN A 12 2.76 -1.95 1.76
C ASN A 12 2.24 -0.53 2.04
N THR A 13 2.64 0.06 3.16
CA THR A 13 2.21 1.39 3.59
C THR A 13 3.37 2.21 4.15
N GLN A 14 3.11 3.46 4.45
CA GLN A 14 4.08 4.45 4.93
C GLN A 14 3.45 5.41 5.94
N ALA A 15 4.29 6.10 6.72
CA ALA A 15 3.87 7.12 7.69
C ALA A 15 3.96 8.56 7.14
N LEU A 16 4.66 8.75 6.04
CA LEU A 16 4.86 10.05 5.37
C LEU A 16 3.72 10.36 4.39
N PRO A 17 3.45 11.62 4.07
CA PRO A 17 2.58 11.98 2.96
C PRO A 17 3.17 11.53 1.62
N GLU A 18 2.38 11.56 0.56
CA GLU A 18 2.87 11.20 -0.76
C GLU A 18 3.92 12.20 -1.27
N GLN A 19 4.84 11.71 -2.08
CA GLN A 19 5.85 12.55 -2.73
C GLN A 19 5.18 13.47 -3.75
N PRO A 20 5.55 14.77 -3.82
CA PRO A 20 4.91 15.72 -4.74
C PRO A 20 4.95 15.28 -6.20
N GLU A 21 6.06 14.68 -6.64
CA GLU A 21 6.23 14.20 -8.01
C GLU A 21 5.29 13.01 -8.32
N LYS A 22 5.16 12.07 -7.39
CA LYS A 22 4.21 10.95 -7.50
C LYS A 22 2.78 11.45 -7.46
N MET A 23 2.49 12.43 -6.60
CA MET A 23 1.16 13.03 -6.52
C MET A 23 0.73 13.69 -7.82
N ALA A 24 1.62 14.45 -8.47
CA ALA A 24 1.34 15.05 -9.78
C ALA A 24 1.00 13.98 -10.84
N GLY A 25 1.72 12.86 -10.84
CA GLY A 25 1.41 11.71 -11.72
C GLY A 25 0.05 11.08 -11.40
N HIS A 26 -0.27 10.92 -10.13
CA HIS A 26 -1.58 10.39 -9.69
C HIS A 26 -2.73 11.33 -10.09
N GLU A 27 -2.57 12.65 -9.99
CA GLU A 27 -3.58 13.63 -10.42
C GLU A 27 -3.91 13.49 -11.91
N VAL A 28 -2.88 13.39 -12.76
CA VAL A 28 -3.05 13.21 -14.21
C VAL A 28 -3.78 11.90 -14.51
N LEU A 29 -3.35 10.80 -13.89
CA LEU A 29 -3.94 9.48 -14.05
C LEU A 29 -5.41 9.45 -13.61
N MET A 30 -5.69 9.99 -12.43
CA MET A 30 -7.04 10.03 -11.87
C MET A 30 -7.97 10.92 -12.68
N LYS A 31 -7.51 12.08 -13.15
CA LYS A 31 -8.28 12.96 -14.03
C LYS A 31 -8.65 12.25 -15.32
N ALA A 32 -7.68 11.61 -15.98
CA ALA A 32 -7.94 10.86 -17.21
C ALA A 32 -8.96 9.73 -17.00
N TRP A 33 -8.84 8.99 -15.87
CA TRP A 33 -9.79 7.93 -15.54
C TRP A 33 -11.20 8.48 -15.28
N MET A 34 -11.33 9.58 -14.52
CA MET A 34 -12.64 10.17 -14.21
C MET A 34 -13.33 10.75 -15.45
N GLU A 35 -12.59 11.35 -16.38
CA GLU A 35 -13.14 11.98 -17.58
C GLU A 35 -13.48 10.98 -18.68
N ASN A 36 -12.65 9.94 -18.84
CA ASN A 36 -12.71 9.06 -20.00
C ASN A 36 -13.06 7.60 -19.65
N GLY A 37 -13.23 7.30 -18.36
CA GLY A 37 -13.35 5.93 -17.86
C GLY A 37 -12.00 5.19 -17.83
N LEU A 38 -12.03 3.95 -17.37
CA LEU A 38 -10.83 3.10 -17.29
C LEU A 38 -10.53 2.49 -18.67
N SER A 39 -9.71 3.16 -19.46
CA SER A 39 -9.15 2.59 -20.71
C SER A 39 -8.19 1.43 -20.39
N ASP A 40 -7.86 0.62 -21.40
CA ASP A 40 -6.88 -0.47 -21.23
C ASP A 40 -5.48 0.07 -20.88
N GLU A 41 -5.13 1.24 -21.41
CA GLU A 41 -3.88 1.91 -21.10
C GLU A 41 -3.81 2.33 -19.61
N ILE A 42 -4.85 3.03 -19.13
CA ILE A 42 -4.94 3.45 -17.72
C ILE A 42 -4.95 2.21 -16.81
N ALA A 43 -5.73 1.17 -17.17
CA ALA A 43 -5.78 -0.07 -16.42
C ALA A 43 -4.41 -0.77 -16.35
N GLY A 44 -3.63 -0.70 -17.42
CA GLY A 44 -2.26 -1.22 -17.46
C GLY A 44 -1.34 -0.46 -16.51
N VAL A 45 -1.38 0.87 -16.51
CA VAL A 45 -0.59 1.71 -15.60
C VAL A 45 -0.94 1.44 -14.14
N VAL A 46 -2.23 1.40 -13.80
CA VAL A 46 -2.69 1.09 -12.44
C VAL A 46 -2.25 -0.32 -12.02
N ALA A 47 -2.36 -1.30 -12.91
CA ALA A 47 -1.91 -2.66 -12.64
C ALA A 47 -0.40 -2.73 -12.38
N HIS A 48 0.40 -2.05 -13.18
CA HIS A 48 1.85 -1.95 -12.97
C HIS A 48 2.18 -1.37 -11.58
N ILE A 49 1.54 -0.29 -11.18
CA ILE A 49 1.78 0.37 -9.89
C ILE A 49 1.36 -0.53 -8.72
N ILE A 50 0.19 -1.14 -8.80
CA ILE A 50 -0.44 -1.84 -7.66
C ILE A 50 -0.07 -3.33 -7.62
N LEU A 51 -0.12 -4.02 -8.76
CA LEU A 51 0.04 -5.47 -8.82
C LEU A 51 1.45 -5.90 -9.24
N GLY A 52 2.23 -4.98 -9.83
CA GLY A 52 3.46 -5.32 -10.50
C GLY A 52 3.20 -5.96 -11.87
N ASP A 53 4.29 -6.29 -12.58
CA ASP A 53 4.21 -6.83 -13.92
C ASP A 53 3.99 -8.34 -13.94
N GLY A 54 3.19 -8.81 -14.91
CA GLY A 54 3.05 -10.23 -15.23
C GLY A 54 2.24 -11.09 -14.25
N TRP A 55 1.61 -10.50 -13.24
CA TRP A 55 0.75 -11.29 -12.36
C TRP A 55 -0.52 -11.76 -13.06
N ALA A 56 -0.75 -13.09 -13.06
CA ALA A 56 -1.86 -13.72 -13.79
C ALA A 56 -3.26 -13.26 -13.35
N GLY A 57 -3.41 -12.75 -12.12
CA GLY A 57 -4.68 -12.21 -11.59
C GLY A 57 -5.00 -10.77 -12.03
N ALA A 58 -4.08 -10.06 -12.71
CA ALA A 58 -4.28 -8.67 -13.09
C ALA A 58 -5.55 -8.40 -13.93
N PRO A 59 -5.91 -9.22 -14.93
CA PRO A 59 -7.14 -8.97 -15.71
C PRO A 59 -8.42 -8.99 -14.86
N GLN A 60 -8.47 -9.85 -13.84
CA GLN A 60 -9.61 -9.92 -12.92
C GLN A 60 -9.74 -8.65 -12.08
N TRP A 61 -8.63 -8.08 -11.63
CA TRP A 61 -8.62 -6.82 -10.87
C TRP A 61 -8.94 -5.63 -11.75
N GLN A 62 -8.39 -5.57 -12.96
CA GLN A 62 -8.76 -4.54 -13.94
C GLN A 62 -10.27 -4.55 -14.24
N ALA A 63 -10.88 -5.74 -14.36
CA ALA A 63 -12.34 -5.86 -14.53
C ALA A 63 -13.11 -5.28 -13.34
N LYS A 64 -12.63 -5.51 -12.09
CA LYS A 64 -13.24 -4.91 -10.88
C LYS A 64 -13.12 -3.38 -10.89
N TRP A 65 -11.94 -2.84 -11.25
CA TRP A 65 -11.72 -1.40 -11.29
C TRP A 65 -12.61 -0.68 -12.32
N ARG A 66 -12.98 -1.34 -13.42
CA ARG A 66 -13.94 -0.79 -14.41
C ARG A 66 -15.32 -0.52 -13.81
N GLY A 67 -15.66 -1.18 -12.71
CA GLY A 67 -16.90 -0.94 -11.97
C GLY A 67 -16.86 0.24 -10.99
N PHE A 68 -15.71 0.91 -10.83
CA PHE A 68 -15.61 2.05 -9.93
C PHE A 68 -16.33 3.27 -10.50
N THR A 69 -17.10 3.93 -9.65
CA THR A 69 -17.78 5.19 -10.00
C THR A 69 -16.86 6.39 -9.76
N VAL A 70 -17.14 7.50 -10.45
CA VAL A 70 -16.38 8.75 -10.24
C VAL A 70 -16.37 9.19 -8.77
N PRO A 71 -17.49 9.16 -8.01
CA PRO A 71 -17.47 9.48 -6.59
C PRO A 71 -16.53 8.58 -5.77
N ASN A 72 -16.48 7.28 -6.04
CA ASN A 72 -15.54 6.36 -5.37
C ASN A 72 -14.08 6.73 -5.65
N LEU A 73 -13.75 6.99 -6.93
CA LEU A 73 -12.39 7.38 -7.33
C LEU A 73 -11.97 8.70 -6.68
N MET A 74 -12.85 9.69 -6.68
CA MET A 74 -12.63 10.99 -6.02
C MET A 74 -12.34 10.83 -4.53
N GLN A 75 -13.14 10.00 -3.84
CA GLN A 75 -12.94 9.76 -2.41
C GLN A 75 -11.61 9.07 -2.12
N CYS A 76 -11.27 8.02 -2.89
CA CYS A 76 -9.98 7.33 -2.76
C CYS A 76 -8.80 8.28 -3.00
N PHE A 77 -8.87 9.07 -4.07
CA PHE A 77 -7.81 10.02 -4.41
C PHE A 77 -7.68 11.13 -3.35
N THR A 78 -8.79 11.72 -2.90
CA THR A 78 -8.77 12.74 -1.85
C THR A 78 -8.15 12.19 -0.57
N THR A 79 -8.48 10.95 -0.18
CA THR A 79 -7.90 10.30 0.99
C THR A 79 -6.38 10.12 0.83
N LEU A 80 -5.93 9.70 -0.35
CA LEU A 80 -4.51 9.56 -0.64
C LEU A 80 -3.78 10.91 -0.57
N ALA A 81 -4.36 11.94 -1.20
CA ALA A 81 -3.76 13.27 -1.31
C ALA A 81 -3.73 14.04 0.02
N SER A 82 -4.66 13.74 0.94
CA SER A 82 -4.80 14.45 2.22
C SER A 82 -4.15 13.73 3.42
N ARG A 83 -3.31 12.71 3.17
CA ARG A 83 -2.64 12.02 4.26
C ARG A 83 -1.66 12.92 4.99
N ASP A 84 -1.77 12.95 6.32
CA ASP A 84 -0.84 13.66 7.18
C ASP A 84 0.51 12.94 7.27
N ASP A 85 1.55 13.69 7.59
CA ASP A 85 2.78 13.14 8.14
C ASP A 85 2.53 12.72 9.60
N ILE A 86 2.71 11.44 9.88
CA ILE A 86 2.58 10.88 11.23
C ILE A 86 3.90 10.32 11.75
N SER A 87 5.01 10.58 11.07
CA SER A 87 6.33 10.02 11.40
C SER A 87 6.81 10.40 12.79
N ASP A 88 6.50 11.60 13.25
CA ASP A 88 6.81 12.11 14.60
C ASP A 88 6.01 11.42 15.72
N ARG A 89 4.90 10.76 15.37
CA ARG A 89 4.00 10.06 16.32
C ARG A 89 4.25 8.56 16.43
N LEU A 90 5.08 7.98 15.56
CA LEU A 90 5.35 6.54 15.54
C LEU A 90 5.93 6.03 16.86
N GLY A 91 6.79 6.82 17.50
CA GLY A 91 7.39 6.49 18.80
C GLY A 91 6.38 6.32 19.96
N ALA A 92 5.17 6.87 19.82
CA ALA A 92 4.10 6.70 20.81
C ALA A 92 3.30 5.41 20.62
N ILE A 93 3.50 4.69 19.52
CA ILE A 93 2.82 3.42 19.22
C ILE A 93 3.63 2.28 19.82
N THR A 94 3.28 1.88 21.03
CA THR A 94 4.05 0.90 21.82
C THR A 94 3.54 -0.55 21.72
N VAL A 95 2.48 -0.80 20.95
CA VAL A 95 2.00 -2.15 20.69
C VAL A 95 2.95 -2.88 19.71
N PRO A 96 3.02 -4.23 19.75
CA PRO A 96 3.77 -4.98 18.75
C PRO A 96 3.29 -4.64 17.34
N ALA A 97 4.23 -4.47 16.40
CA ALA A 97 3.91 -4.19 15.02
C ALA A 97 4.68 -5.11 14.05
N LEU A 98 4.03 -5.52 12.98
CA LEU A 98 4.63 -6.18 11.83
C LEU A 98 4.50 -5.28 10.62
N VAL A 99 5.62 -4.91 10.00
CA VAL A 99 5.65 -4.25 8.70
C VAL A 99 5.99 -5.28 7.63
N VAL A 100 5.13 -5.44 6.62
CA VAL A 100 5.38 -6.29 5.46
C VAL A 100 5.42 -5.41 4.22
N HIS A 101 6.47 -5.53 3.39
CA HIS A 101 6.61 -4.67 2.22
C HIS A 101 7.18 -5.42 1.03
N GLY A 102 6.64 -5.16 -0.17
CA GLY A 102 7.16 -5.74 -1.40
C GLY A 102 8.48 -5.08 -1.80
N GLU A 103 9.47 -5.88 -2.18
CA GLU A 103 10.79 -5.39 -2.62
C GLU A 103 10.71 -4.45 -3.83
N LEU A 104 9.76 -4.73 -4.74
CA LEU A 104 9.55 -4.01 -6.00
C LEU A 104 8.28 -3.14 -5.96
N ASP A 105 7.94 -2.58 -4.80
CA ASP A 105 6.78 -1.70 -4.64
C ASP A 105 6.98 -0.38 -5.39
N ASN A 106 6.25 -0.21 -6.52
CA ASN A 106 6.30 0.98 -7.35
C ASN A 106 5.46 2.15 -6.79
N ALA A 107 4.52 1.87 -5.88
CA ALA A 107 3.71 2.90 -5.24
C ALA A 107 4.45 3.55 -4.07
N ILE A 108 5.03 2.75 -3.20
CA ILE A 108 5.70 3.20 -1.97
C ILE A 108 7.11 2.63 -1.91
N ASP A 109 8.11 3.48 -1.93
CA ASP A 109 9.51 3.08 -1.89
C ASP A 109 9.82 2.30 -0.60
N LEU A 110 10.59 1.22 -0.70
CA LEU A 110 10.99 0.37 0.41
C LEU A 110 11.61 1.17 1.58
N GLN A 111 12.37 2.23 1.26
CA GLN A 111 12.99 3.10 2.26
C GLN A 111 11.98 3.81 3.15
N ARG A 112 10.79 4.14 2.62
CA ARG A 112 9.71 4.80 3.38
C ARG A 112 9.04 3.82 4.35
N ALA A 113 8.89 2.57 3.94
CA ALA A 113 8.41 1.49 4.82
C ALA A 113 9.45 1.16 5.91
N GLN A 114 10.74 1.15 5.57
CA GLN A 114 11.82 0.95 6.54
C GLN A 114 11.83 2.08 7.57
N ALA A 115 11.76 3.34 7.14
CA ALA A 115 11.70 4.49 8.06
C ALA A 115 10.49 4.41 9.01
N MET A 116 9.34 3.94 8.52
CA MET A 116 8.17 3.69 9.38
C MET A 116 8.45 2.56 10.39
N ALA A 117 9.07 1.46 9.96
CA ALA A 117 9.42 0.36 10.84
C ALA A 117 10.43 0.79 11.93
N ASP A 118 11.43 1.58 11.56
CA ASP A 118 12.46 2.10 12.48
C ASP A 118 11.88 3.08 13.50
N GLY A 119 10.84 3.82 13.13
CA GLY A 119 10.12 4.74 14.02
C GLY A 119 9.21 4.05 15.03
N LEU A 120 8.82 2.80 14.79
CA LEU A 120 7.94 2.03 15.68
C LEU A 120 8.76 1.25 16.73
N PRO A 121 8.60 1.49 18.04
CA PRO A 121 9.48 0.92 19.09
C PRO A 121 9.49 -0.62 19.15
N ARG A 122 8.42 -1.27 18.70
CA ARG A 122 8.25 -2.73 18.77
C ARG A 122 7.86 -3.34 17.41
N ALA A 123 8.43 -2.80 16.33
CA ALA A 123 8.22 -3.35 15.00
C ALA A 123 9.20 -4.46 14.64
N SER A 124 8.72 -5.38 13.83
CA SER A 124 9.55 -6.24 12.97
C SER A 124 9.18 -5.98 11.53
N MET A 125 10.15 -6.07 10.61
CA MET A 125 9.91 -5.87 9.19
C MET A 125 10.24 -7.12 8.40
N VAL A 126 9.40 -7.42 7.41
CA VAL A 126 9.59 -8.49 6.42
C VAL A 126 9.49 -7.87 5.03
N VAL A 127 10.56 -7.98 4.25
CA VAL A 127 10.57 -7.63 2.84
C VAL A 127 10.23 -8.88 2.04
N VAL A 128 9.27 -8.77 1.12
CA VAL A 128 8.81 -9.86 0.26
C VAL A 128 9.53 -9.76 -1.08
N PRO A 129 10.48 -10.67 -1.40
CA PRO A 129 11.25 -10.60 -2.63
C PRO A 129 10.36 -10.67 -3.88
N GLY A 130 10.63 -9.81 -4.86
CA GLY A 130 9.92 -9.75 -6.13
C GLY A 130 8.49 -9.23 -6.08
N ALA A 131 7.93 -8.95 -4.89
CA ALA A 131 6.55 -8.46 -4.74
C ALA A 131 6.45 -6.95 -4.97
N GLY A 132 5.35 -6.53 -5.61
CA GLY A 132 4.94 -5.13 -5.75
C GLY A 132 4.08 -4.64 -4.58
N HIS A 133 3.27 -3.59 -4.83
CA HIS A 133 2.46 -2.92 -3.81
C HIS A 133 1.36 -3.81 -3.20
N ALA A 134 0.75 -4.70 -3.98
CA ALA A 134 -0.25 -5.65 -3.47
C ALA A 134 0.39 -6.99 -3.09
N SER A 135 1.44 -6.98 -2.27
CA SER A 135 2.21 -8.18 -1.92
C SER A 135 1.36 -9.31 -1.33
N ASN A 136 0.32 -8.96 -0.57
CA ASN A 136 -0.63 -9.92 0.00
C ASN A 136 -1.50 -10.64 -1.05
N LEU A 137 -1.65 -10.06 -2.24
CA LEU A 137 -2.38 -10.67 -3.37
C LEU A 137 -1.45 -11.46 -4.30
N THR A 138 -0.31 -10.85 -4.61
CA THR A 138 0.60 -11.39 -5.63
C THR A 138 1.56 -12.42 -5.08
N HIS A 139 1.89 -12.33 -3.78
CA HIS A 139 2.82 -13.22 -3.06
C HIS A 139 2.25 -13.64 -1.70
N PRO A 140 1.08 -14.31 -1.66
CA PRO A 140 0.37 -14.60 -0.40
C PRO A 140 1.14 -15.53 0.54
N GLU A 141 1.95 -16.46 0.04
CA GLU A 141 2.64 -17.45 0.85
C GLU A 141 3.63 -16.80 1.85
N PRO A 142 4.61 -15.98 1.42
CA PRO A 142 5.53 -15.32 2.35
C PRO A 142 4.82 -14.31 3.26
N VAL A 143 3.79 -13.61 2.77
CA VAL A 143 3.01 -12.69 3.60
C VAL A 143 2.27 -13.44 4.70
N ASN A 144 1.57 -14.54 4.36
CA ASN A 144 0.85 -15.36 5.33
C ASN A 144 1.80 -16.03 6.33
N ALA A 145 2.98 -16.47 5.91
CA ALA A 145 4.00 -17.02 6.82
C ALA A 145 4.47 -15.95 7.84
N ALA A 146 4.72 -14.72 7.40
CA ALA A 146 5.09 -13.61 8.27
C ALA A 146 3.97 -13.28 9.27
N LEU A 147 2.72 -13.22 8.80
CA LEU A 147 1.54 -13.01 9.64
C LEU A 147 1.38 -14.10 10.70
N ALA A 148 1.45 -15.39 10.30
CA ALA A 148 1.33 -16.51 11.23
C ALA A 148 2.41 -16.49 12.30
N ALA A 149 3.67 -16.23 11.90
CA ALA A 149 4.80 -16.13 12.83
C ALA A 149 4.67 -14.94 13.79
N PHE A 150 4.11 -13.82 13.34
CA PHE A 150 3.86 -12.67 14.17
C PHE A 150 2.74 -12.93 15.19
N LEU A 151 1.61 -13.45 14.73
CA LEU A 151 0.44 -13.73 15.58
C LEU A 151 0.74 -14.77 16.66
N ALA A 152 1.60 -15.75 16.36
CA ALA A 152 2.00 -16.78 17.34
C ALA A 152 2.82 -16.22 18.51
N ARG A 153 3.31 -14.97 18.44
CA ARG A 153 4.10 -14.30 19.49
C ARG A 153 3.33 -13.28 20.31
N LEU A 154 2.05 -13.06 20.00
CA LEU A 154 1.15 -12.16 20.72
C LEU A 154 0.44 -12.85 21.90
#